data_be67e295965866f281c683ab1fb87340
#
_entry.id   be67e295965866f281c683ab1fb87340
#
_cell.length_a   1.000
_cell.length_b   1.000
_cell.length_c   1.000
_cell.angle_alpha   90.00
_cell.angle_beta   90.00
_cell.angle_gamma   90.00
#
_symmetry.space_group_name_H-M   'P 1'
#
loop_
_entity.id
_entity.type
_entity.pdbx_description
1 polymer ?
#
loop_
_entity_poly.entity_id
_entity_poly.type
_entity_poly.pdbx_seq_one_letter_code
_entity_poly.pdbx_strand_id
1 'polypeptide(L)'
;MANSYQIIDEKAWERAMHCAVFRNSVEPAFCVTFEADITNFRLMVKEEGLSFTLAMVYAVCKCANHIEAFRYRFVDGQVALYNKIDTAFTYLNEDTGLFKVVNVPMLDDMKEYCELAAKTAKEQKVYFTGPLGNDVFSDNLWKN
;
A
#
# COMPACT_ATOMS: atom_id res chain seq x y z
N MET A 1 14.38 5.94 -5.88
CA MET A 1 13.84 7.20 -6.44
C MET A 1 12.49 7.43 -5.79
N ALA A 2 12.20 8.67 -5.35
CA ALA A 2 10.88 8.99 -4.83
C ALA A 2 9.81 8.76 -5.91
N ASN A 3 8.64 8.28 -5.52
CA ASN A 3 7.53 8.10 -6.44
C ASN A 3 7.09 9.48 -6.95
N SER A 4 7.00 9.63 -8.26
CA SER A 4 6.49 10.83 -8.91
C SER A 4 5.01 10.66 -9.22
N TYR A 5 4.31 11.76 -9.31
CA TYR A 5 2.92 11.80 -9.73
C TYR A 5 2.66 13.01 -10.63
N GLN A 6 1.58 12.94 -11.37
CA GLN A 6 1.03 14.07 -12.12
C GLN A 6 -0.37 14.38 -11.60
N ILE A 7 -0.68 15.66 -11.49
CA ILE A 7 -2.05 16.12 -11.19
C ILE A 7 -2.90 15.94 -12.44
N ILE A 8 -4.09 15.38 -12.27
CA ILE A 8 -5.05 15.16 -13.37
C ILE A 8 -5.88 16.41 -13.58
N ASP A 9 -6.01 16.83 -14.82
CA ASP A 9 -7.01 17.83 -15.20
C ASP A 9 -8.41 17.17 -15.15
N GLU A 10 -9.08 17.36 -14.02
CA GLU A 10 -10.39 16.75 -13.79
C GLU A 10 -11.47 17.23 -14.79
N LYS A 11 -11.28 18.37 -15.47
CA LYS A 11 -12.23 18.83 -16.49
C LYS A 11 -12.19 18.00 -17.77
N ALA A 12 -11.03 17.44 -18.08
CA ALA A 12 -10.80 16.59 -19.24
C ALA A 12 -10.79 15.10 -18.91
N TRP A 13 -10.92 14.73 -17.62
CA TRP A 13 -10.83 13.34 -17.18
C TRP A 13 -12.16 12.61 -17.30
N GLU A 14 -12.19 11.51 -18.05
CA GLU A 14 -13.42 10.72 -18.28
C GLU A 14 -14.07 10.16 -17.01
N ARG A 15 -13.33 10.00 -15.93
CA ARG A 15 -13.83 9.51 -14.63
C ARG A 15 -14.26 10.63 -13.68
N ALA A 16 -14.16 11.90 -14.07
CA ALA A 16 -14.42 13.06 -13.21
C ALA A 16 -15.81 13.02 -12.57
N MET A 17 -16.84 12.68 -13.35
CA MET A 17 -18.22 12.58 -12.87
C MET A 17 -18.36 11.51 -11.78
N HIS A 18 -17.82 10.31 -11.99
CA HIS A 18 -17.86 9.23 -11.00
C HIS A 18 -17.05 9.60 -9.76
N CYS A 19 -15.87 10.18 -9.95
CA CYS A 19 -15.05 10.66 -8.86
C CYS A 19 -15.80 11.70 -8.00
N ALA A 20 -16.49 12.65 -8.61
CA ALA A 20 -17.26 13.67 -7.91
C ALA A 20 -18.39 13.07 -7.05
N VAL A 21 -19.07 12.01 -7.55
CA VAL A 21 -20.11 11.30 -6.79
C VAL A 21 -19.56 10.66 -5.51
N PHE A 22 -18.42 10.00 -5.61
CA PHE A 22 -17.88 9.20 -4.50
C PHE A 22 -16.90 9.98 -3.61
N ARG A 23 -16.33 11.08 -4.07
CA ARG A 23 -15.32 11.88 -3.36
C ARG A 23 -15.72 12.26 -1.92
N ASN A 24 -16.99 12.60 -1.73
CA ASN A 24 -17.54 13.05 -0.45
C ASN A 24 -18.40 11.98 0.24
N SER A 25 -18.37 10.74 -0.23
CA SER A 25 -19.08 9.65 0.41
C SER A 25 -18.40 9.30 1.74
N VAL A 26 -19.21 8.99 2.76
CA VAL A 26 -18.72 8.59 4.09
C VAL A 26 -17.91 7.29 3.99
N GLU A 27 -18.37 6.35 3.17
CA GLU A 27 -17.68 5.10 2.89
C GLU A 27 -17.59 4.86 1.38
N PRO A 28 -16.57 5.41 0.70
CA PRO A 28 -16.40 5.24 -0.75
C PRO A 28 -15.72 3.90 -1.11
N ALA A 29 -15.73 2.94 -0.20
CA ALA A 29 -15.06 1.65 -0.35
C ALA A 29 -16.04 0.51 -0.59
N PHE A 30 -15.59 -0.52 -1.28
CA PHE A 30 -16.29 -1.80 -1.40
C PHE A 30 -15.29 -2.95 -1.26
N CYS A 31 -15.78 -4.10 -0.80
CA CYS A 31 -14.99 -5.32 -0.68
C CYS A 31 -15.39 -6.33 -1.75
N VAL A 32 -14.40 -7.00 -2.33
CA VAL A 32 -14.59 -8.12 -3.26
C VAL A 32 -13.84 -9.32 -2.70
N THR A 33 -14.53 -10.46 -2.61
CA THR A 33 -13.91 -11.73 -2.23
C THR A 33 -14.02 -12.70 -3.40
N PHE A 34 -12.91 -13.34 -3.73
CA PHE A 34 -12.88 -14.37 -4.77
C PHE A 34 -11.87 -15.45 -4.39
N GLU A 35 -12.04 -16.63 -4.97
CA GLU A 35 -11.10 -17.75 -4.82
C GLU A 35 -10.03 -17.68 -5.91
N ALA A 36 -8.78 -17.93 -5.55
CA ALA A 36 -7.67 -18.03 -6.47
C ALA A 36 -6.78 -19.22 -6.12
N ASP A 37 -6.41 -20.02 -7.11
CA ASP A 37 -5.43 -21.08 -6.93
C ASP A 37 -4.01 -20.49 -6.91
N ILE A 38 -3.41 -20.52 -5.73
CA ILE A 38 -2.05 -20.04 -5.49
C ILE A 38 -1.04 -21.17 -5.24
N THR A 39 -1.39 -22.41 -5.59
CA THR A 39 -0.57 -23.61 -5.32
C THR A 39 0.86 -23.43 -5.83
N ASN A 40 1.02 -23.10 -7.11
CA ASN A 40 2.33 -22.94 -7.73
C ASN A 40 3.12 -21.76 -7.13
N PHE A 41 2.44 -20.65 -6.83
CA PHE A 41 3.07 -19.51 -6.15
C PHE A 41 3.60 -19.90 -4.77
N ARG A 42 2.81 -20.63 -3.98
CA ARG A 42 3.21 -21.10 -2.66
C ARG A 42 4.39 -22.05 -2.71
N LEU A 43 4.42 -22.97 -3.69
CA LEU A 43 5.54 -23.89 -3.87
C LEU A 43 6.83 -23.11 -4.19
N MET A 44 6.79 -22.21 -5.16
CA MET A 44 7.92 -21.36 -5.54
C MET A 44 8.45 -20.54 -4.35
N VAL A 45 7.58 -19.87 -3.61
CA VAL A 45 7.95 -19.08 -2.43
C VAL A 45 8.66 -19.95 -1.37
N LYS A 46 8.19 -21.20 -1.19
CA LYS A 46 8.79 -22.15 -0.27
C LYS A 46 10.17 -22.63 -0.75
N GLU A 47 10.31 -22.95 -2.04
CA GLU A 47 11.57 -23.35 -2.64
C GLU A 47 12.65 -22.25 -2.54
N GLU A 48 12.24 -21.00 -2.73
CA GLU A 48 13.11 -19.82 -2.57
C GLU A 48 13.38 -19.41 -1.11
N GLY A 49 12.75 -20.09 -0.15
CA GLY A 49 12.91 -19.79 1.29
C GLY A 49 12.37 -18.41 1.70
N LEU A 50 11.40 -17.88 0.95
CA LEU A 50 10.84 -16.55 1.21
C LEU A 50 9.67 -16.59 2.19
N SER A 51 9.42 -15.46 2.85
CA SER A 51 8.19 -15.26 3.62
C SER A 51 6.97 -15.21 2.69
N PHE A 52 6.02 -16.12 2.88
CA PHE A 52 4.79 -16.14 2.08
C PHE A 52 4.02 -14.82 2.15
N THR A 53 3.92 -14.23 3.35
CA THR A 53 3.22 -12.95 3.55
C THR A 53 3.89 -11.83 2.75
N LEU A 54 5.22 -11.70 2.83
CA LEU A 54 5.93 -10.62 2.12
C LEU A 54 5.92 -10.84 0.61
N ALA A 55 6.05 -12.09 0.15
CA ALA A 55 5.94 -12.43 -1.26
C ALA A 55 4.55 -12.13 -1.82
N MET A 56 3.48 -12.37 -1.03
CA MET A 56 2.10 -12.05 -1.42
C MET A 56 1.90 -10.53 -1.48
N VAL A 57 2.39 -9.77 -0.50
CA VAL A 57 2.34 -8.29 -0.50
C VAL A 57 3.04 -7.75 -1.77
N TYR A 58 4.22 -8.30 -2.10
CA TYR A 58 4.92 -7.96 -3.34
C TYR A 58 4.08 -8.25 -4.57
N ALA A 59 3.58 -9.47 -4.72
CA ALA A 59 2.85 -9.92 -5.90
C ALA A 59 1.59 -9.06 -6.14
N VAL A 60 0.81 -8.81 -5.09
CA VAL A 60 -0.40 -7.97 -5.17
C VAL A 60 -0.05 -6.54 -5.57
N CYS A 61 0.96 -5.93 -4.94
CA CYS A 61 1.37 -4.58 -5.28
C CYS A 61 1.98 -4.49 -6.69
N LYS A 62 2.72 -5.51 -7.12
CA LYS A 62 3.24 -5.61 -8.50
C LYS A 62 2.11 -5.60 -9.51
N CYS A 63 1.08 -6.43 -9.30
CA CYS A 63 -0.12 -6.46 -10.15
C CYS A 63 -0.87 -5.11 -10.13
N ALA A 64 -1.07 -4.52 -8.95
CA ALA A 64 -1.74 -3.23 -8.82
C ALA A 64 -1.02 -2.12 -9.57
N ASN A 65 0.31 -2.12 -9.59
CA ASN A 65 1.11 -1.15 -10.34
C ASN A 65 0.91 -1.22 -11.86
N HIS A 66 0.48 -2.37 -12.40
CA HIS A 66 0.14 -2.53 -13.82
C HIS A 66 -1.25 -2.00 -14.17
N ILE A 67 -2.08 -1.72 -13.19
CA ILE A 67 -3.46 -1.22 -13.39
C ILE A 67 -3.51 0.23 -12.96
N GLU A 68 -3.68 1.13 -13.94
CA GLU A 68 -3.69 2.57 -13.70
C GLU A 68 -4.69 2.99 -12.61
N ALA A 69 -5.89 2.38 -12.60
CA ALA A 69 -6.94 2.68 -11.65
C ALA A 69 -6.49 2.52 -10.17
N PHE A 70 -5.54 1.64 -9.87
CA PHE A 70 -5.00 1.47 -8.52
C PHE A 70 -3.93 2.48 -8.14
N ARG A 71 -3.47 3.31 -9.07
CA ARG A 71 -2.41 4.30 -8.83
C ARG A 71 -2.93 5.72 -8.60
N TYR A 72 -4.24 5.95 -8.71
CA TYR A 72 -4.84 7.25 -8.36
C TYR A 72 -4.87 7.48 -6.86
N ARG A 73 -4.59 8.70 -6.45
CA ARG A 73 -4.65 9.16 -5.04
C ARG A 73 -5.19 10.58 -5.01
N PHE A 74 -5.71 11.00 -3.86
CA PHE A 74 -5.97 12.40 -3.58
C PHE A 74 -4.72 13.02 -2.93
N VAL A 75 -4.25 14.13 -3.48
CA VAL A 75 -3.16 14.93 -2.96
C VAL A 75 -3.65 16.37 -2.89
N ASP A 76 -3.70 16.93 -1.71
CA ASP A 76 -4.22 18.29 -1.46
C ASP A 76 -5.60 18.54 -2.12
N GLY A 77 -6.48 17.56 -2.06
CA GLY A 77 -7.83 17.61 -2.62
C GLY A 77 -7.92 17.44 -4.14
N GLN A 78 -6.80 17.28 -4.83
CA GLN A 78 -6.72 17.05 -6.28
C GLN A 78 -6.48 15.56 -6.57
N VAL A 79 -6.93 15.11 -7.74
CA VAL A 79 -6.61 13.75 -8.20
C VAL A 79 -5.20 13.72 -8.77
N ALA A 80 -4.39 12.82 -8.23
CA ALA A 80 -3.03 12.57 -8.69
C ALA A 80 -2.89 11.13 -9.19
N LEU A 81 -2.22 10.95 -10.33
CA LEU A 81 -1.83 9.64 -10.85
C LEU A 81 -0.34 9.42 -10.54
N TYR A 82 -0.08 8.45 -9.69
CA TYR A 82 1.29 8.04 -9.39
C TYR A 82 1.89 7.17 -10.50
N ASN A 83 3.16 7.37 -10.78
CA ASN A 83 3.90 6.49 -11.69
C ASN A 83 4.04 5.08 -11.12
N LYS A 84 4.16 4.97 -9.79
CA LYS A 84 4.34 3.72 -9.04
C LYS A 84 3.81 3.91 -7.62
N ILE A 85 3.22 2.88 -7.07
CA ILE A 85 2.81 2.82 -5.67
C ILE A 85 3.71 1.84 -4.91
N ASP A 86 4.00 2.16 -3.68
CA ASP A 86 4.76 1.35 -2.76
C ASP A 86 3.84 0.51 -1.86
N THR A 87 4.41 -0.39 -1.10
CA THR A 87 3.67 -1.25 -0.19
C THR A 87 3.57 -0.65 1.20
N ALA A 88 2.42 -0.86 1.84
CA ALA A 88 2.23 -0.66 3.27
C ALA A 88 1.56 -1.91 3.84
N PHE A 89 2.11 -2.46 4.91
CA PHE A 89 1.57 -3.65 5.57
C PHE A 89 1.76 -3.60 7.07
N THR A 90 0.96 -4.38 7.79
CA THR A 90 1.08 -4.51 9.25
C THR A 90 2.08 -5.61 9.59
N TYR A 91 2.87 -5.37 10.62
CA TYR A 91 3.83 -6.32 11.17
C TYR A 91 3.67 -6.39 12.69
N LEU A 92 3.46 -7.58 13.22
CA LEU A 92 3.33 -7.81 14.65
C LEU A 92 4.69 -7.70 15.33
N ASN A 93 4.77 -6.86 16.38
CA ASN A 93 5.90 -6.88 17.31
C ASN A 93 5.58 -7.89 18.41
N GLU A 94 6.25 -9.03 18.39
CA GLU A 94 6.00 -10.13 19.33
C GLU A 94 6.31 -9.75 20.78
N ASP A 95 7.29 -8.88 21.02
CA ASP A 95 7.69 -8.45 22.37
C ASP A 95 6.59 -7.64 23.07
N THR A 96 5.82 -6.87 22.31
CA THR A 96 4.80 -5.98 22.86
C THR A 96 3.38 -6.43 22.56
N GLY A 97 3.19 -7.39 21.66
CA GLY A 97 1.88 -7.81 21.16
C GLY A 97 1.15 -6.75 20.30
N LEU A 98 1.84 -5.67 19.93
CA LEU A 98 1.28 -4.58 19.13
C LEU A 98 1.77 -4.66 17.68
N PHE A 99 0.91 -4.30 16.73
CA PHE A 99 1.33 -4.21 15.33
C PHE A 99 1.91 -2.83 15.02
N LYS A 100 2.80 -2.79 14.05
CA LYS A 100 3.30 -1.57 13.43
C LYS A 100 3.01 -1.55 11.94
N VAL A 101 2.92 -0.37 11.34
CA VAL A 101 2.77 -0.20 9.89
C VAL A 101 4.14 0.01 9.28
N VAL A 102 4.47 -0.83 8.32
CA VAL A 102 5.77 -0.83 7.64
C VAL A 102 5.54 -0.41 6.19
N ASN A 103 6.26 0.61 5.76
CA ASN A 103 6.26 1.08 4.37
C ASN A 103 7.57 0.64 3.69
N VAL A 104 7.46 0.00 2.54
CA VAL A 104 8.61 -0.51 1.78
C VAL A 104 8.47 -0.11 0.33
N PRO A 105 9.52 0.47 -0.28
CA PRO A 105 9.49 0.79 -1.70
C PRO A 105 9.36 -0.48 -2.54
N MET A 106 8.55 -0.41 -3.59
CA MET A 106 8.40 -1.51 -4.52
C MET A 106 9.66 -1.67 -5.36
N LEU A 107 10.24 -2.87 -5.33
CA LEU A 107 11.41 -3.25 -6.13
C LEU A 107 11.00 -4.07 -7.36
N ASP A 108 11.91 -4.29 -8.27
CA ASP A 108 11.65 -5.09 -9.47
C ASP A 108 11.76 -6.59 -9.18
N ASP A 109 12.67 -6.98 -8.30
CA ASP A 109 12.89 -8.35 -7.87
C ASP A 109 12.15 -8.66 -6.56
N MET A 110 11.48 -9.83 -6.50
CA MET A 110 10.69 -10.26 -5.35
C MET A 110 11.56 -10.65 -4.16
N LYS A 111 12.71 -11.28 -4.41
CA LYS A 111 13.60 -11.73 -3.34
C LYS A 111 14.25 -10.54 -2.65
N GLU A 112 14.78 -9.60 -3.42
CA GLU A 112 15.34 -8.35 -2.91
C GLU A 112 14.28 -7.57 -2.11
N TYR A 113 13.04 -7.52 -2.61
CA TYR A 113 11.93 -6.89 -1.90
C TYR A 113 11.65 -7.59 -0.56
N CYS A 114 11.54 -8.93 -0.54
CA CYS A 114 11.26 -9.69 0.67
C CYS A 114 12.36 -9.50 1.73
N GLU A 115 13.63 -9.48 1.30
CA GLU A 115 14.78 -9.22 2.19
C GLU A 115 14.72 -7.81 2.78
N LEU A 116 14.48 -6.79 1.94
CA LEU A 116 14.33 -5.41 2.38
C LEU A 116 13.14 -5.25 3.33
N ALA A 117 11.99 -5.83 3.00
CA ALA A 117 10.78 -5.74 3.80
C ALA A 117 10.95 -6.41 5.17
N ALA A 118 11.56 -7.60 5.21
CA ALA A 118 11.85 -8.29 6.46
C ALA A 118 12.83 -7.50 7.35
N LYS A 119 13.86 -6.93 6.75
CA LYS A 119 14.84 -6.08 7.44
C LYS A 119 14.17 -4.83 8.00
N THR A 120 13.43 -4.09 7.15
CA THR A 120 12.72 -2.87 7.54
C THR A 120 11.73 -3.14 8.67
N ALA A 121 10.95 -4.23 8.57
CA ALA A 121 10.00 -4.62 9.58
C ALA A 121 10.66 -4.92 10.94
N LYS A 122 11.83 -5.55 10.96
CA LYS A 122 12.56 -5.84 12.20
C LYS A 122 13.21 -4.60 12.80
N GLU A 123 13.85 -3.77 11.99
CA GLU A 123 14.66 -2.63 12.43
C GLU A 123 13.81 -1.40 12.78
N GLN A 124 12.59 -1.28 12.22
CA GLN A 124 11.73 -0.14 12.47
C GLN A 124 11.30 -0.09 13.94
N LYS A 125 11.63 1.02 14.60
CA LYS A 125 11.27 1.27 16.02
C LYS A 125 9.94 2.02 16.17
N VAL A 126 9.56 2.78 15.16
CA VAL A 126 8.33 3.58 15.17
C VAL A 126 7.15 2.71 14.74
N TYR A 127 6.01 2.81 15.46
CA TYR A 127 4.84 1.97 15.15
C TYR A 127 4.12 2.39 13.87
N PHE A 128 4.02 3.69 13.60
CA PHE A 128 3.36 4.21 12.42
C PHE A 128 4.30 5.11 11.64
N THR A 129 4.40 4.86 10.33
CA THR A 129 5.21 5.63 9.39
C THR A 129 4.34 6.13 8.25
N GLY A 130 4.84 7.15 7.51
CA GLY A 130 4.10 7.77 6.41
C GLY A 130 2.91 8.61 6.87
N PRO A 131 1.88 8.76 6.04
CA PRO A 131 0.72 9.61 6.33
C PRO A 131 0.03 9.28 7.66
N LEU A 132 -0.15 7.99 7.97
CA LEU A 132 -0.76 7.55 9.23
C LEU A 132 0.02 8.02 10.46
N GLY A 133 1.35 8.07 10.38
CA GLY A 133 2.19 8.54 11.49
C GLY A 133 2.00 10.02 11.78
N ASN A 134 1.78 10.82 10.75
CA ASN A 134 1.55 12.25 10.89
C ASN A 134 0.15 12.57 11.43
N ASP A 135 -0.86 11.79 11.01
CA ASP A 135 -2.25 12.03 11.39
C ASP A 135 -2.58 11.53 12.80
N VAL A 136 -2.01 10.37 13.20
CA VAL A 136 -2.28 9.75 14.52
C VAL A 136 -1.62 10.54 15.66
N PHE A 137 -0.50 11.20 15.42
CA PHE A 137 0.20 12.02 16.40
C PHE A 137 -0.08 13.53 16.27
N SER A 138 -0.88 13.96 15.29
CA SER A 138 -1.38 15.31 15.31
C SER A 138 -2.35 15.47 16.48
N ASP A 139 -2.14 16.50 17.31
CA ASP A 139 -2.87 16.79 18.57
C ASP A 139 -4.41 16.83 18.45
N ASN A 140 -4.97 16.60 17.27
CA ASN A 140 -6.39 16.76 16.96
C ASN A 140 -7.22 15.49 17.11
N LEU A 141 -6.61 14.29 17.11
CA LEU A 141 -7.36 13.02 17.19
C LEU A 141 -7.80 12.63 18.61
N TRP A 142 -7.19 13.24 19.65
CA TRP A 142 -7.45 12.91 21.05
C TRP A 142 -8.16 14.02 21.82
N LYS A 143 -8.58 15.10 21.15
CA LYS A 143 -9.24 16.26 21.78
C LYS A 143 -10.75 16.33 21.58
N ASN A 144 -11.40 15.24 21.11
CA ASN A 144 -12.87 15.17 21.06
C ASN A 144 -13.40 14.08 21.96
#